data_0cceb404495884a8df2bed0732524d56
#
_entry.id   0cceb404495884a8df2bed0732524d56
#
_cell.length_a   1.000
_cell.length_b   1.000
_cell.length_c   1.000
_cell.angle_alpha   90.00
_cell.angle_beta   90.00
_cell.angle_gamma   90.00
#
_symmetry.space_group_name_H-M   'P 1'
#
loop_
_entity.id
_entity.type
_entity.pdbx_description
1 polymer ?
#
loop_
_entity_poly.entity_id
_entity_poly.type
_entity_poly.pdbx_seq_one_letter_code
_entity_poly.pdbx_strand_id
1 'polypeptide(L)'
;ATYGLTDNISHSFAQSPVIASTKINNDNYIGSKAKVYFSSQINTDSLLKLYNLINEGIYGKTAIKLHTGEKNGPNILPRDMVRVFQQHVPNSNIVETNTLYKGDRYTTESHRETLKINGWDFCPVDIMDENGTVMLPVRNGKHFQEISMGKNIVNYDSMIVLTHFKGHAMGGYGGSMKNIAIGCADGRIGKSMVHGVSVDNQPADWGQWPSKERLMENMAESAKAVIDYFGKHIVFINVLRRMSVDCDCAGLSAAEPTIPDIGILASTDLLAIDQASIDLVYAQPNNQDLIERIESRHGLHQLTAMRDLKMGNPQYELISIN
;
A
#
# COMPACT_ATOMS: atom_id res chain seq x y z
N ALA A 1 22.53 6.07 4.26
CA ALA A 1 22.03 7.34 4.78
C ALA A 1 21.05 7.02 5.92
N THR A 2 21.44 7.32 7.12
CA THR A 2 20.60 7.16 8.31
C THR A 2 19.50 8.20 8.26
N TYR A 3 18.26 7.74 8.24
CA TYR A 3 17.13 8.59 8.52
C TYR A 3 17.17 8.91 10.00
N GLY A 4 17.67 10.06 10.34
CA GLY A 4 17.53 10.58 11.69
C GLY A 4 16.13 11.15 11.86
N LEU A 5 15.39 10.65 12.81
CA LEU A 5 14.20 11.33 13.31
C LEU A 5 14.63 12.66 13.90
N THR A 6 13.89 13.69 13.62
CA THR A 6 14.08 14.96 14.36
C THR A 6 13.67 14.72 15.81
N ASP A 7 14.47 15.17 16.74
CA ASP A 7 14.32 14.98 18.19
C ASP A 7 13.03 15.57 18.81
N ASN A 8 12.06 15.94 17.96
CA ASN A 8 10.85 16.65 18.37
C ASN A 8 9.54 15.89 18.14
N ILE A 9 9.58 14.57 17.95
CA ILE A 9 8.34 13.81 17.91
C ILE A 9 7.93 13.48 19.34
N SER A 10 7.05 14.28 19.90
CA SER A 10 6.55 14.02 21.25
C SER A 10 5.69 12.75 21.27
N HIS A 11 5.92 11.93 22.29
CA HIS A 11 5.22 10.65 22.48
C HIS A 11 3.71 10.79 22.81
N SER A 12 3.16 11.98 22.73
CA SER A 12 1.77 12.22 23.09
C SER A 12 0.91 12.27 21.84
N PHE A 13 0.30 11.14 21.52
CA PHE A 13 -0.72 11.06 20.47
C PHE A 13 -2.03 11.81 20.85
N ALA A 14 -2.10 12.40 22.03
CA ALA A 14 -3.29 13.12 22.50
C ALA A 14 -3.44 14.54 21.94
N GLN A 15 -2.41 15.05 21.30
CA GLN A 15 -2.46 16.35 20.64
C GLN A 15 -2.12 16.17 19.16
N SER A 16 -2.92 16.74 18.29
CA SER A 16 -2.71 16.70 16.85
C SER A 16 -1.41 17.38 16.47
N PRO A 17 -0.32 16.65 16.35
CA PRO A 17 0.90 17.31 15.96
C PRO A 17 0.90 17.58 14.46
N VAL A 18 1.32 18.74 14.09
CA VAL A 18 1.86 18.97 12.78
C VAL A 18 3.24 18.29 12.77
N ILE A 19 3.31 17.13 12.18
CA ILE A 19 4.56 16.41 12.04
C ILE A 19 5.18 16.86 10.72
N ALA A 20 6.28 17.58 10.79
CA ALA A 20 7.06 17.89 9.59
C ALA A 20 7.61 16.58 9.03
N SER A 21 7.44 16.35 7.73
CA SER A 21 8.07 15.18 7.11
C SER A 21 9.58 15.27 7.26
N THR A 22 10.16 14.15 7.59
CA THR A 22 11.58 14.12 7.86
C THR A 22 12.40 14.10 6.58
N LYS A 23 13.54 14.44 6.65
CA LYS A 23 14.78 14.45 5.86
C LYS A 23 14.86 13.89 4.43
N ILE A 24 13.79 13.39 3.83
CA ILE A 24 13.76 13.12 2.40
C ILE A 24 13.62 14.39 1.59
N ASN A 25 13.93 15.51 2.20
CA ASN A 25 14.05 16.59 1.79
C ASN A 25 13.29 17.46 1.20
N ASN A 26 12.99 18.26 1.73
CA ASN A 26 12.02 19.24 1.50
C ASN A 26 12.52 20.58 1.22
N ASP A 27 13.80 20.73 1.17
CA ASP A 27 14.48 22.03 1.16
C ASP A 27 14.11 22.89 -0.05
N ASN A 28 13.47 22.29 -1.07
CA ASN A 28 13.10 23.00 -2.30
C ASN A 28 11.62 22.87 -2.68
N TYR A 29 10.75 22.36 -1.79
CA TYR A 29 9.33 22.30 -2.13
C TYR A 29 8.63 23.62 -1.82
N ILE A 30 8.18 24.30 -2.87
CA ILE A 30 7.41 25.54 -2.79
C ILE A 30 5.94 25.20 -3.05
N GLY A 31 5.13 25.09 -2.00
CA GLY A 31 3.72 24.77 -2.12
C GLY A 31 3.04 24.53 -0.79
N SER A 32 1.72 24.30 -0.81
CA SER A 32 0.96 23.94 0.37
C SER A 32 1.24 22.50 0.77
N LYS A 33 1.22 22.24 2.09
CA LYS A 33 1.35 20.88 2.62
C LYS A 33 0.14 20.04 2.22
N ALA A 34 0.36 18.76 1.97
CA ALA A 34 -0.71 17.79 1.81
C ALA A 34 -1.35 17.50 3.18
N LYS A 35 -2.65 17.24 3.18
CA LYS A 35 -3.36 16.85 4.40
C LYS A 35 -3.34 15.33 4.54
N VAL A 36 -2.94 14.84 5.71
CA VAL A 36 -3.04 13.44 6.11
C VAL A 36 -3.87 13.40 7.40
N TYR A 37 -5.05 12.83 7.32
CA TYR A 37 -5.95 12.68 8.48
C TYR A 37 -5.57 11.43 9.24
N PHE A 38 -5.68 11.50 10.56
CA PHE A 38 -5.24 10.43 11.45
C PHE A 38 -6.24 10.18 12.57
N SER A 39 -6.44 8.89 12.88
CA SER A 39 -7.11 8.45 14.09
C SER A 39 -6.25 7.43 14.83
N SER A 40 -6.06 7.62 16.13
CA SER A 40 -5.43 6.61 16.97
C SER A 40 -6.34 5.41 17.27
N GLN A 41 -7.63 5.52 16.98
CA GLN A 41 -8.60 4.45 17.18
C GLN A 41 -8.76 3.64 15.91
N ILE A 42 -8.51 2.34 16.01
CA ILE A 42 -8.62 1.40 14.89
C ILE A 42 -9.96 0.67 15.02
N ASN A 43 -10.99 1.26 14.50
CA ASN A 43 -12.35 0.72 14.49
C ASN A 43 -13.11 1.21 13.25
N THR A 44 -14.28 0.64 13.04
CA THR A 44 -15.12 0.95 11.87
C THR A 44 -15.54 2.43 11.86
N ASP A 45 -15.93 2.99 12.98
CA ASP A 45 -16.33 4.40 13.06
C ASP A 45 -15.22 5.34 12.61
N SER A 46 -14.01 5.14 13.09
CA SER A 46 -12.85 5.95 12.72
C SER A 46 -12.53 5.80 11.25
N LEU A 47 -12.59 4.59 10.71
CA LEU A 47 -12.36 4.32 9.28
C LEU A 47 -13.37 5.08 8.41
N LEU A 48 -14.65 5.05 8.77
CA LEU A 48 -15.69 5.76 8.02
C LEU A 48 -15.54 7.27 8.11
N LYS A 49 -15.23 7.80 9.29
CA LYS A 49 -14.98 9.25 9.47
C LYS A 49 -13.81 9.73 8.64
N LEU A 50 -12.71 8.99 8.65
CA LEU A 50 -11.52 9.30 7.85
C LEU A 50 -11.83 9.27 6.36
N TYR A 51 -12.51 8.24 5.89
CA TYR A 51 -12.90 8.12 4.49
C TYR A 51 -13.78 9.30 4.04
N ASN A 52 -14.73 9.71 4.86
CA ASN A 52 -15.62 10.82 4.51
C ASN A 52 -14.89 12.18 4.39
N LEU A 53 -13.67 12.29 4.91
CA LEU A 53 -12.85 13.50 4.77
C LEU A 53 -12.07 13.53 3.44
N ILE A 54 -11.96 12.40 2.74
CA ILE A 54 -11.12 12.28 1.54
C ILE A 54 -11.86 11.81 0.30
N ASN A 55 -13.16 11.57 0.37
CA ASN A 55 -13.92 10.87 -0.66
C ASN A 55 -14.53 11.76 -1.75
N GLU A 56 -14.25 13.06 -1.77
CA GLU A 56 -14.86 13.99 -2.73
C GLU A 56 -14.70 13.55 -4.19
N GLY A 57 -13.54 13.00 -4.56
CA GLY A 57 -13.24 12.54 -5.91
C GLY A 57 -13.78 11.14 -6.24
N ILE A 58 -14.35 10.41 -5.29
CA ILE A 58 -14.83 9.05 -5.49
C ILE A 58 -16.23 9.07 -6.09
N TYR A 59 -16.40 8.38 -7.21
CA TYR A 59 -17.69 8.28 -7.90
C TYR A 59 -17.77 6.98 -8.70
N GLY A 60 -18.98 6.64 -9.15
CA GLY A 60 -19.24 5.53 -10.07
C GLY A 60 -18.85 4.17 -9.51
N LYS A 61 -18.42 3.29 -10.39
CA LYS A 61 -17.96 1.95 -9.99
C LYS A 61 -16.62 2.05 -9.30
N THR A 62 -16.56 1.66 -8.03
CA THR A 62 -15.42 1.87 -7.16
C THR A 62 -14.74 0.57 -6.77
N ALA A 63 -13.46 0.48 -7.06
CA ALA A 63 -12.60 -0.61 -6.63
C ALA A 63 -12.06 -0.35 -5.22
N ILE A 64 -12.15 -1.33 -4.33
CA ILE A 64 -11.46 -1.31 -3.05
C ILE A 64 -10.27 -2.25 -3.15
N LYS A 65 -9.08 -1.68 -3.30
CA LYS A 65 -7.84 -2.44 -3.42
C LYS A 65 -7.25 -2.67 -2.04
N LEU A 66 -7.24 -3.90 -1.60
CA LEU A 66 -6.58 -4.32 -0.37
C LEU A 66 -5.72 -5.56 -0.61
N HIS A 67 -4.87 -5.89 0.35
CA HIS A 67 -4.16 -7.15 0.37
C HIS A 67 -5.01 -8.17 1.13
N THR A 68 -5.58 -9.13 0.42
CA THR A 68 -6.48 -10.12 1.01
C THR A 68 -5.76 -11.21 1.80
N GLY A 69 -4.45 -11.37 1.58
CA GLY A 69 -3.58 -12.27 2.32
C GLY A 69 -3.59 -13.71 1.84
N GLU A 70 -2.59 -14.45 2.27
CA GLU A 70 -2.55 -15.90 2.14
C GLU A 70 -3.50 -16.56 3.15
N LYS A 71 -3.79 -17.84 2.95
CA LYS A 71 -4.72 -18.61 3.80
C LYS A 71 -4.40 -18.44 5.28
N ASN A 72 -5.41 -18.06 6.04
CA ASN A 72 -5.34 -17.96 7.51
C ASN A 72 -4.24 -17.01 8.01
N GLY A 73 -3.83 -16.04 7.22
CA GLY A 73 -2.84 -15.05 7.64
C GLY A 73 -3.26 -14.37 8.95
N PRO A 74 -2.40 -14.33 9.97
CA PRO A 74 -2.81 -13.91 11.32
C PRO A 74 -3.04 -12.39 11.45
N ASN A 75 -2.52 -11.61 10.52
CA ASN A 75 -2.49 -10.15 10.63
C ASN A 75 -3.34 -9.43 9.58
N ILE A 76 -4.03 -10.16 8.71
CA ILE A 76 -4.88 -9.55 7.67
C ILE A 76 -5.94 -8.64 8.29
N LEU A 77 -6.37 -7.64 7.55
CA LEU A 77 -7.34 -6.66 8.05
C LEU A 77 -8.60 -7.34 8.61
N PRO A 78 -9.20 -6.80 9.68
CA PRO A 78 -10.45 -7.34 10.22
C PRO A 78 -11.56 -7.37 9.18
N ARG A 79 -12.11 -8.56 8.90
CA ARG A 79 -13.16 -8.73 7.87
C ARG A 79 -14.40 -7.90 8.14
N ASP A 80 -14.84 -7.84 9.39
CA ASP A 80 -16.03 -7.06 9.74
C ASP A 80 -15.85 -5.56 9.48
N MET A 81 -14.67 -5.02 9.80
CA MET A 81 -14.36 -3.61 9.53
C MET A 81 -14.40 -3.31 8.03
N VAL A 82 -13.80 -4.19 7.22
CA VAL A 82 -13.78 -4.01 5.76
C VAL A 82 -15.17 -4.24 5.17
N ARG A 83 -15.94 -5.19 5.70
CA ARG A 83 -17.31 -5.44 5.25
C ARG A 83 -18.18 -4.21 5.44
N VAL A 84 -18.17 -3.61 6.62
CA VAL A 84 -18.97 -2.40 6.90
C VAL A 84 -18.47 -1.23 6.04
N PHE A 85 -17.17 -1.09 5.86
CA PHE A 85 -16.60 -0.08 4.98
C PHE A 85 -17.09 -0.26 3.53
N GLN A 86 -17.02 -1.47 2.99
CA GLN A 86 -17.49 -1.76 1.64
C GLN A 86 -18.98 -1.46 1.48
N GLN A 87 -19.80 -1.80 2.47
CA GLN A 87 -21.24 -1.51 2.45
C GLN A 87 -21.53 0.00 2.48
N HIS A 88 -20.64 0.79 3.06
CA HIS A 88 -20.75 2.25 3.12
C HIS A 88 -20.44 2.91 1.76
N VAL A 89 -19.64 2.26 0.91
CA VAL A 89 -19.24 2.81 -0.40
C VAL A 89 -20.17 2.29 -1.49
N PRO A 90 -21.01 3.15 -2.09
CA PRO A 90 -21.94 2.71 -3.13
C PRO A 90 -21.21 2.12 -4.34
N ASN A 91 -21.78 1.09 -4.94
CA ASN A 91 -21.30 0.46 -6.17
C ASN A 91 -19.82 0.07 -6.09
N SER A 92 -19.44 -0.56 -4.99
CA SER A 92 -18.06 -0.96 -4.72
C SER A 92 -17.90 -2.46 -4.57
N ASN A 93 -16.72 -2.94 -4.88
CA ASN A 93 -16.29 -4.30 -4.58
C ASN A 93 -14.78 -4.34 -4.36
N ILE A 94 -14.32 -5.41 -3.72
CA ILE A 94 -12.90 -5.67 -3.52
C ILE A 94 -12.26 -6.07 -4.85
N VAL A 95 -11.03 -5.64 -5.07
CA VAL A 95 -10.23 -6.05 -6.23
C VAL A 95 -8.88 -6.61 -5.77
N GLU A 96 -8.39 -7.59 -6.52
CA GLU A 96 -7.09 -8.23 -6.34
C GLU A 96 -6.52 -8.68 -7.69
N THR A 97 -5.31 -9.20 -7.71
CA THR A 97 -4.72 -9.90 -8.85
C THR A 97 -4.01 -11.17 -8.39
N ASN A 98 -3.79 -12.10 -9.31
CA ASN A 98 -3.07 -13.33 -9.04
C ASN A 98 -1.58 -13.04 -8.76
N THR A 99 -0.91 -13.95 -8.07
CA THR A 99 0.52 -13.79 -7.72
C THR A 99 1.45 -14.27 -8.84
N LEU A 100 2.68 -13.77 -8.84
CA LEU A 100 3.76 -14.23 -9.70
C LEU A 100 4.33 -15.56 -9.19
N TYR A 101 4.50 -15.68 -7.87
CA TYR A 101 4.99 -16.92 -7.26
C TYR A 101 3.90 -17.99 -7.22
N LYS A 102 4.30 -19.23 -7.33
CA LYS A 102 3.40 -20.38 -7.25
C LYS A 102 2.96 -20.59 -5.80
N GLY A 103 1.66 -20.67 -5.61
CA GLY A 103 1.02 -20.82 -4.31
C GLY A 103 -0.49 -20.76 -4.46
N ASP A 104 -1.18 -20.53 -3.34
CA ASP A 104 -2.65 -20.60 -3.31
C ASP A 104 -3.33 -19.46 -4.06
N ARG A 105 -2.62 -18.35 -4.31
CA ARG A 105 -3.14 -17.22 -5.10
C ARG A 105 -2.55 -17.14 -6.51
N TYR A 106 -1.90 -18.21 -6.98
CA TYR A 106 -1.29 -18.25 -8.30
C TYR A 106 -2.31 -18.40 -9.44
N THR A 107 -3.30 -19.27 -9.26
CA THR A 107 -4.41 -19.44 -10.21
C THR A 107 -5.65 -18.75 -9.71
N THR A 108 -6.52 -18.30 -10.61
CA THR A 108 -7.80 -17.68 -10.24
C THR A 108 -8.65 -18.61 -9.39
N GLU A 109 -8.72 -19.89 -9.73
CA GLU A 109 -9.51 -20.88 -8.99
C GLU A 109 -9.03 -21.01 -7.53
N SER A 110 -7.74 -21.27 -7.31
CA SER A 110 -7.19 -21.41 -5.97
C SER A 110 -7.21 -20.09 -5.21
N HIS A 111 -7.06 -18.97 -5.90
CA HIS A 111 -7.18 -17.64 -5.30
C HIS A 111 -8.60 -17.40 -4.76
N ARG A 112 -9.64 -17.74 -5.50
CA ARG A 112 -11.04 -17.64 -5.03
C ARG A 112 -11.28 -18.48 -3.79
N GLU A 113 -10.73 -19.69 -3.72
CA GLU A 113 -10.81 -20.53 -2.53
C GLU A 113 -10.11 -19.87 -1.34
N THR A 114 -8.94 -19.28 -1.55
CA THR A 114 -8.22 -18.56 -0.50
C THR A 114 -9.01 -17.35 0.01
N LEU A 115 -9.64 -16.59 -0.88
CA LEU A 115 -10.50 -15.46 -0.52
C LEU A 115 -11.66 -15.93 0.38
N LYS A 116 -12.29 -17.04 0.04
CA LYS A 116 -13.38 -17.62 0.83
C LYS A 116 -12.91 -18.07 2.20
N ILE A 117 -11.79 -18.78 2.27
CA ILE A 117 -11.20 -19.24 3.55
C ILE A 117 -10.89 -18.05 4.45
N ASN A 118 -10.41 -16.95 3.90
CA ASN A 118 -10.08 -15.75 4.66
C ASN A 118 -11.31 -14.88 4.99
N GLY A 119 -12.49 -15.24 4.51
CA GLY A 119 -13.74 -14.55 4.84
C GLY A 119 -14.00 -13.28 4.03
N TRP A 120 -13.43 -13.16 2.84
CA TRP A 120 -13.62 -12.03 1.94
C TRP A 120 -14.84 -12.15 1.03
N ASP A 121 -15.60 -13.22 1.13
CA ASP A 121 -16.75 -13.53 0.27
C ASP A 121 -18.05 -12.80 0.66
N PHE A 122 -17.98 -11.79 1.50
CA PHE A 122 -19.13 -10.93 1.85
C PHE A 122 -19.53 -9.97 0.72
N CYS A 123 -18.71 -9.79 -0.27
CA CYS A 123 -19.01 -9.04 -1.48
C CYS A 123 -18.28 -9.68 -2.66
N PRO A 124 -18.60 -9.32 -3.92
CA PRO A 124 -17.82 -9.78 -5.05
C PRO A 124 -16.37 -9.34 -4.91
N VAL A 125 -15.43 -10.24 -5.21
CA VAL A 125 -14.00 -9.94 -5.31
C VAL A 125 -13.61 -10.13 -6.77
N ASP A 126 -13.20 -9.04 -7.41
CA ASP A 126 -12.73 -9.07 -8.78
C ASP A 126 -11.24 -9.37 -8.80
N ILE A 127 -10.86 -10.53 -9.28
CA ILE A 127 -9.48 -10.86 -9.60
C ILE A 127 -9.21 -10.27 -10.98
N MET A 128 -8.66 -9.05 -11.01
CA MET A 128 -8.67 -8.18 -12.19
C MET A 128 -7.94 -8.74 -13.41
N ASP A 129 -7.05 -9.71 -13.21
CA ASP A 129 -6.29 -10.35 -14.29
C ASP A 129 -6.86 -11.70 -14.73
N GLU A 130 -8.02 -12.11 -14.23
CA GLU A 130 -8.63 -13.38 -14.64
C GLU A 130 -9.02 -13.42 -16.11
N ASN A 131 -9.34 -12.27 -16.71
CA ASN A 131 -9.77 -12.13 -18.10
C ASN A 131 -8.68 -11.54 -19.01
N GLY A 132 -7.45 -11.44 -18.53
CA GLY A 132 -6.33 -10.92 -19.30
C GLY A 132 -5.71 -9.67 -18.71
N THR A 133 -5.01 -8.95 -19.57
CA THR A 133 -4.16 -7.82 -19.17
C THR A 133 -4.48 -6.57 -19.97
N VAL A 134 -4.05 -5.42 -19.44
CA VAL A 134 -4.08 -4.14 -20.14
C VAL A 134 -2.79 -3.39 -19.84
N MET A 135 -2.23 -2.72 -20.83
CA MET A 135 -1.05 -1.88 -20.62
C MET A 135 -1.48 -0.48 -20.23
N LEU A 136 -0.93 0.03 -19.14
CA LEU A 136 -1.10 1.43 -18.72
C LEU A 136 0.21 2.19 -18.93
N PRO A 137 0.16 3.42 -19.45
CA PRO A 137 1.37 4.20 -19.69
C PRO A 137 2.03 4.63 -18.37
N VAL A 138 3.35 4.65 -18.37
CA VAL A 138 4.16 5.22 -17.28
C VAL A 138 4.77 6.53 -17.78
N ARG A 139 4.19 7.64 -17.37
CA ARG A 139 4.66 8.97 -17.79
C ARG A 139 5.95 9.31 -17.05
N ASN A 140 6.97 9.69 -17.81
CA ASN A 140 8.30 10.04 -17.28
C ASN A 140 8.98 8.90 -16.52
N GLY A 141 8.66 7.65 -16.86
CA GLY A 141 9.31 6.49 -16.28
C GLY A 141 10.78 6.40 -16.69
N LYS A 142 11.62 6.00 -15.75
CA LYS A 142 13.04 5.76 -15.97
C LYS A 142 13.29 4.35 -16.54
N HIS A 143 12.46 3.39 -16.13
CA HIS A 143 12.63 1.99 -16.45
C HIS A 143 11.56 1.45 -17.40
N PHE A 144 10.35 2.00 -17.36
CA PHE A 144 9.20 1.54 -18.14
C PHE A 144 8.53 2.68 -18.89
N GLN A 145 8.07 2.41 -20.10
CA GLN A 145 7.16 3.29 -20.84
C GLN A 145 5.70 2.94 -20.55
N GLU A 146 5.44 1.69 -20.24
CA GLU A 146 4.13 1.17 -19.88
C GLU A 146 4.30 -0.04 -18.96
N ILE A 147 3.25 -0.39 -18.24
CA ILE A 147 3.25 -1.53 -17.32
C ILE A 147 1.96 -2.34 -17.50
N SER A 148 2.07 -3.66 -17.42
CA SER A 148 0.94 -4.56 -17.57
C SER A 148 0.15 -4.66 -16.26
N MET A 149 -1.16 -4.47 -16.35
CA MET A 149 -2.10 -4.52 -15.23
C MET A 149 -3.16 -5.59 -15.48
N GLY A 150 -3.87 -5.97 -14.43
CA GLY A 150 -5.07 -6.78 -14.58
C GLY A 150 -6.10 -6.03 -15.44
N LYS A 151 -6.62 -6.69 -16.50
CA LYS A 151 -7.47 -6.08 -17.50
C LYS A 151 -8.68 -5.34 -16.90
N ASN A 152 -9.25 -5.88 -15.84
CA ASN A 152 -10.49 -5.35 -15.29
C ASN A 152 -10.30 -4.00 -14.57
N ILE A 153 -9.06 -3.53 -14.37
CA ILE A 153 -8.84 -2.22 -13.75
C ILE A 153 -9.54 -1.10 -14.51
N VAL A 154 -9.63 -1.22 -15.84
CA VAL A 154 -10.28 -0.20 -16.69
C VAL A 154 -11.81 -0.19 -16.59
N ASN A 155 -12.41 -1.13 -15.86
CA ASN A 155 -13.85 -1.17 -15.62
C ASN A 155 -14.28 -0.28 -14.44
N TYR A 156 -13.35 0.33 -13.73
CA TYR A 156 -13.62 1.13 -12.55
C TYR A 156 -13.45 2.62 -12.81
N ASP A 157 -14.36 3.41 -12.23
CA ASP A 157 -14.29 4.88 -12.26
C ASP A 157 -13.40 5.44 -11.16
N SER A 158 -13.34 4.75 -10.03
CA SER A 158 -12.61 5.18 -8.84
C SER A 158 -11.92 4.02 -8.15
N MET A 159 -10.89 4.33 -7.35
CA MET A 159 -10.21 3.34 -6.52
C MET A 159 -9.98 3.87 -5.10
N ILE A 160 -10.28 3.04 -4.12
CA ILE A 160 -9.90 3.24 -2.72
C ILE A 160 -8.81 2.23 -2.40
N VAL A 161 -7.63 2.73 -2.05
CA VAL A 161 -6.51 1.89 -1.68
C VAL A 161 -6.54 1.73 -0.17
N LEU A 162 -7.03 0.58 0.30
CA LEU A 162 -7.15 0.26 1.71
C LEU A 162 -6.02 -0.70 2.09
N THR A 163 -5.03 -0.18 2.80
CA THR A 163 -3.76 -0.86 3.00
C THR A 163 -3.57 -1.27 4.46
N HIS A 164 -3.30 -2.54 4.67
CA HIS A 164 -2.65 -3.01 5.88
C HIS A 164 -1.16 -2.67 5.78
N PHE A 165 -0.73 -1.63 6.49
CA PHE A 165 0.68 -1.21 6.53
C PHE A 165 1.49 -2.20 7.37
N LYS A 166 2.64 -2.68 6.85
CA LYS A 166 3.47 -3.70 7.49
C LYS A 166 4.85 -3.75 6.85
N GLY A 167 5.74 -4.54 7.44
CA GLY A 167 7.02 -4.89 6.82
C GLY A 167 6.87 -5.77 5.58
N HIS A 168 7.94 -5.93 4.86
CA HIS A 168 8.00 -6.79 3.68
C HIS A 168 9.42 -7.31 3.45
N ALA A 169 9.54 -8.59 3.11
CA ALA A 169 10.85 -9.25 2.93
C ALA A 169 11.70 -8.60 1.83
N MET A 170 11.10 -8.12 0.75
CA MET A 170 11.81 -7.52 -0.38
C MET A 170 11.68 -5.99 -0.41
N GLY A 171 10.49 -5.46 -0.15
CA GLY A 171 10.21 -4.03 -0.20
C GLY A 171 10.62 -3.25 1.04
N GLY A 172 10.99 -3.93 2.12
CA GLY A 172 11.21 -3.31 3.42
C GLY A 172 9.92 -3.06 4.16
N TYR A 173 8.99 -2.35 3.53
CA TYR A 173 7.62 -2.15 4.00
C TYR A 173 6.63 -2.19 2.83
N GLY A 174 5.37 -2.41 3.16
CA GLY A 174 4.26 -2.31 2.23
C GLY A 174 3.25 -1.28 2.71
N GLY A 175 3.23 -0.13 2.04
CA GLY A 175 2.23 0.92 2.20
C GLY A 175 1.27 0.98 1.01
N SER A 176 0.58 2.11 0.84
CA SER A 176 -0.36 2.32 -0.26
C SER A 176 0.31 2.21 -1.62
N MET A 177 1.54 2.73 -1.77
CA MET A 177 2.25 2.65 -3.05
C MET A 177 2.49 1.20 -3.46
N LYS A 178 3.05 0.38 -2.58
CA LYS A 178 3.31 -1.02 -2.87
C LYS A 178 2.02 -1.81 -3.11
N ASN A 179 0.95 -1.49 -2.40
CA ASN A 179 -0.35 -2.15 -2.57
C ASN A 179 -0.85 -2.06 -4.01
N ILE A 180 -0.79 -0.89 -4.63
CA ILE A 180 -1.21 -0.72 -6.03
C ILE A 180 -0.12 -1.12 -7.03
N ALA A 181 1.15 -0.91 -6.71
CA ALA A 181 2.28 -1.24 -7.59
C ALA A 181 2.32 -2.72 -7.94
N ILE A 182 2.23 -3.57 -6.93
CA ILE A 182 2.24 -5.02 -7.08
C ILE A 182 0.81 -5.54 -7.27
N GLY A 183 -0.12 -5.05 -6.46
CA GLY A 183 -1.47 -5.59 -6.39
C GLY A 183 -2.39 -5.28 -7.57
N CYS A 184 -2.06 -4.31 -8.42
CA CYS A 184 -2.78 -4.03 -9.65
C CYS A 184 -2.09 -4.61 -10.89
N ALA A 185 -0.79 -4.88 -10.82
CA ALA A 185 -0.06 -5.56 -11.88
C ALA A 185 -0.53 -7.01 -12.02
N ASP A 186 -0.76 -7.46 -13.24
CA ASP A 186 -1.18 -8.85 -13.45
C ASP A 186 -0.12 -9.85 -13.03
N GLY A 187 -0.55 -11.05 -12.66
CA GLY A 187 0.29 -12.06 -12.02
C GLY A 187 1.40 -12.62 -12.90
N ARG A 188 1.33 -12.46 -14.23
CA ARG A 188 2.28 -13.09 -15.15
C ARG A 188 3.22 -12.09 -15.82
N ILE A 189 2.69 -11.02 -16.39
CA ILE A 189 3.48 -10.04 -17.14
C ILE A 189 3.87 -8.87 -16.23
N GLY A 190 2.87 -8.20 -15.65
CA GLY A 190 3.10 -6.98 -14.87
C GLY A 190 3.97 -7.23 -13.64
N LYS A 191 3.66 -8.25 -12.86
CA LYS A 191 4.47 -8.58 -11.68
C LYS A 191 5.88 -9.03 -12.05
N SER A 192 6.06 -9.73 -13.17
CA SER A 192 7.40 -10.07 -13.65
C SER A 192 8.19 -8.83 -14.07
N MET A 193 7.54 -7.85 -14.69
CA MET A 193 8.17 -6.56 -15.01
C MET A 193 8.65 -5.85 -13.75
N VAL A 194 7.78 -5.71 -12.76
CA VAL A 194 8.11 -5.01 -11.51
C VAL A 194 9.23 -5.72 -10.75
N HIS A 195 9.14 -7.05 -10.64
CA HIS A 195 10.16 -7.84 -9.93
C HIS A 195 11.45 -8.07 -10.74
N GLY A 196 11.41 -7.88 -12.05
CA GLY A 196 12.58 -8.12 -12.90
C GLY A 196 12.94 -9.59 -13.04
N VAL A 197 11.95 -10.48 -12.93
CA VAL A 197 12.13 -11.94 -13.09
C VAL A 197 11.15 -12.49 -14.10
N SER A 198 11.56 -13.54 -14.81
CA SER A 198 10.68 -14.24 -15.75
C SER A 198 9.69 -15.13 -15.03
N VAL A 199 8.46 -15.24 -15.55
CA VAL A 199 7.43 -16.17 -15.07
C VAL A 199 7.96 -17.62 -15.08
N ASP A 200 8.68 -17.99 -16.13
CA ASP A 200 9.11 -19.37 -16.36
C ASP A 200 10.46 -19.70 -15.71
N ASN A 201 11.17 -18.70 -15.23
CA ASN A 201 12.53 -18.88 -14.69
C ASN A 201 12.73 -18.01 -13.43
N GLN A 202 11.90 -18.25 -12.42
CA GLN A 202 12.03 -17.58 -11.13
C GLN A 202 13.10 -18.26 -10.29
N PRO A 203 14.09 -17.52 -9.74
CA PRO A 203 14.99 -18.09 -8.74
C PRO A 203 14.20 -18.65 -7.57
N ALA A 204 14.55 -19.86 -7.12
CA ALA A 204 13.91 -20.47 -5.94
C ALA A 204 14.22 -19.69 -4.64
N ASP A 205 15.40 -19.08 -4.58
CA ASP A 205 15.83 -18.25 -3.47
C ASP A 205 15.43 -16.79 -3.71
N TRP A 206 14.60 -16.26 -2.85
CA TRP A 206 14.16 -14.87 -2.88
C TRP A 206 15.33 -13.86 -2.82
N GLY A 207 16.45 -14.25 -2.19
CA GLY A 207 17.65 -13.42 -2.14
C GLY A 207 18.31 -13.20 -3.50
N GLN A 208 17.95 -13.99 -4.50
CA GLN A 208 18.46 -13.85 -5.88
C GLN A 208 17.55 -12.99 -6.77
N TRP A 209 16.39 -12.58 -6.27
CA TRP A 209 15.50 -11.67 -6.99
C TRP A 209 16.07 -10.25 -6.98
N PRO A 210 15.89 -9.48 -8.06
CA PRO A 210 16.22 -8.05 -8.03
C PRO A 210 15.57 -7.36 -6.82
N SER A 211 16.34 -6.50 -6.18
CA SER A 211 15.93 -5.91 -4.91
C SER A 211 16.42 -4.47 -4.79
N LYS A 212 16.28 -3.90 -3.61
CA LYS A 212 16.78 -2.57 -3.23
C LYS A 212 16.26 -1.47 -4.15
N GLU A 213 17.10 -0.51 -4.51
CA GLU A 213 16.69 0.70 -5.23
C GLU A 213 15.96 0.41 -6.52
N ARG A 214 16.43 -0.56 -7.32
CA ARG A 214 15.78 -0.88 -8.59
C ARG A 214 14.37 -1.41 -8.39
N LEU A 215 14.14 -2.26 -7.41
CA LEU A 215 12.80 -2.75 -7.08
C LEU A 215 11.90 -1.60 -6.65
N MET A 216 12.39 -0.71 -5.77
CA MET A 216 11.60 0.43 -5.29
C MET A 216 11.22 1.38 -6.43
N GLU A 217 12.15 1.63 -7.36
CA GLU A 217 11.89 2.44 -8.55
C GLU A 217 10.88 1.78 -9.50
N ASN A 218 11.02 0.48 -9.73
CA ASN A 218 10.05 -0.29 -10.54
C ASN A 218 8.64 -0.24 -9.92
N MET A 219 8.54 -0.41 -8.61
CA MET A 219 7.25 -0.30 -7.91
C MET A 219 6.66 1.10 -8.04
N ALA A 220 7.47 2.14 -7.84
CA ALA A 220 6.99 3.52 -7.97
C ALA A 220 6.44 3.79 -9.38
N GLU A 221 7.12 3.32 -10.42
CA GLU A 221 6.66 3.48 -11.80
C GLU A 221 5.34 2.73 -12.06
N SER A 222 5.22 1.51 -11.54
CA SER A 222 3.97 0.76 -11.61
C SER A 222 2.82 1.49 -10.90
N ALA A 223 3.06 1.98 -9.68
CA ALA A 223 2.06 2.74 -8.93
C ALA A 223 1.69 4.05 -9.65
N LYS A 224 2.67 4.72 -10.28
CA LYS A 224 2.41 5.93 -11.06
C LYS A 224 1.42 5.69 -12.20
N ALA A 225 1.55 4.57 -12.89
CA ALA A 225 0.59 4.21 -13.95
C ALA A 225 -0.84 4.12 -13.41
N VAL A 226 -1.02 3.58 -12.20
CA VAL A 226 -2.34 3.47 -11.56
C VAL A 226 -2.88 4.85 -11.14
N ILE A 227 -2.08 5.66 -10.45
CA ILE A 227 -2.56 6.98 -9.99
C ILE A 227 -2.82 7.93 -11.17
N ASP A 228 -2.03 7.85 -12.23
CA ASP A 228 -2.27 8.66 -13.43
C ASP A 228 -3.56 8.22 -14.14
N TYR A 229 -3.87 6.92 -14.13
CA TYR A 229 -5.10 6.41 -14.72
C TYR A 229 -6.34 6.94 -14.00
N PHE A 230 -6.36 6.92 -12.67
CA PHE A 230 -7.52 7.36 -11.88
C PHE A 230 -7.55 8.88 -11.65
N GLY A 231 -6.41 9.56 -11.73
CA GLY A 231 -6.34 11.01 -11.49
C GLY A 231 -6.80 11.38 -10.09
N LYS A 232 -7.82 12.24 -9.98
CA LYS A 232 -8.41 12.66 -8.70
C LYS A 232 -9.39 11.63 -8.10
N HIS A 233 -9.61 10.51 -8.76
CA HIS A 233 -10.57 9.49 -8.38
C HIS A 233 -9.91 8.30 -7.67
N ILE A 234 -8.82 8.54 -6.99
CA ILE A 234 -8.13 7.56 -6.17
C ILE A 234 -7.77 8.17 -4.81
N VAL A 235 -8.02 7.44 -3.74
CA VAL A 235 -7.71 7.84 -2.37
C VAL A 235 -7.04 6.72 -1.61
N PHE A 236 -6.36 7.05 -0.52
CA PHE A 236 -5.48 6.14 0.19
C PHE A 236 -5.81 6.10 1.67
N ILE A 237 -5.84 4.90 2.23
CA ILE A 237 -6.02 4.66 3.67
C ILE A 237 -4.98 3.62 4.09
N ASN A 238 -4.17 3.97 5.10
CA ASN A 238 -3.20 3.05 5.70
C ASN A 238 -3.64 2.69 7.11
N VAL A 239 -3.79 1.39 7.38
CA VAL A 239 -4.12 0.87 8.70
C VAL A 239 -2.83 0.34 9.33
N LEU A 240 -2.35 1.04 10.37
CA LEU A 240 -1.11 0.74 11.08
C LEU A 240 -1.43 -0.10 12.31
N ARG A 241 -1.75 -1.36 12.05
CA ARG A 241 -2.20 -2.35 13.02
C ARG A 241 -1.52 -3.68 12.76
N ARG A 242 -1.13 -4.39 13.81
CA ARG A 242 -0.53 -5.73 13.66
C ARG A 242 0.59 -5.72 12.61
N MET A 243 1.51 -4.79 12.75
CA MET A 243 2.58 -4.57 11.78
C MET A 243 3.74 -5.53 12.03
N SER A 244 3.66 -6.72 11.45
CA SER A 244 4.76 -7.66 11.39
C SER A 244 5.89 -7.10 10.49
N VAL A 245 7.09 -7.61 10.67
CA VAL A 245 8.17 -7.44 9.68
C VAL A 245 7.86 -8.14 8.37
N ASP A 246 6.95 -9.12 8.40
CA ASP A 246 6.52 -9.89 7.24
C ASP A 246 5.19 -9.40 6.71
N CYS A 247 5.04 -9.51 5.39
CA CYS A 247 3.81 -9.19 4.67
C CYS A 247 2.74 -10.28 4.91
N ASP A 248 1.49 -9.93 4.69
CA ASP A 248 0.38 -10.89 4.68
C ASP A 248 0.54 -12.00 3.63
N CYS A 249 1.46 -11.82 2.69
CA CYS A 249 1.87 -12.86 1.75
C CYS A 249 2.72 -13.99 2.41
N ALA A 250 3.21 -13.79 3.61
CA ALA A 250 3.89 -14.84 4.36
C ALA A 250 2.90 -15.82 5.02
N GLY A 251 1.61 -15.49 5.08
CA GLY A 251 0.58 -16.33 5.66
C GLY A 251 0.87 -16.68 7.12
N LEU A 252 0.78 -17.96 7.44
CA LEU A 252 1.01 -18.46 8.80
C LEU A 252 2.45 -18.31 9.29
N SER A 253 3.41 -18.11 8.40
CA SER A 253 4.83 -17.94 8.77
C SER A 253 5.20 -16.52 9.15
N ALA A 254 4.26 -15.57 9.05
CA ALA A 254 4.53 -14.17 9.43
C ALA A 254 4.94 -14.07 10.90
N ALA A 255 6.02 -13.32 11.16
CA ALA A 255 6.49 -13.08 12.52
C ALA A 255 5.45 -12.31 13.33
N GLU A 256 5.40 -12.57 14.64
CA GLU A 256 4.53 -11.81 15.55
C GLU A 256 4.98 -10.34 15.60
N PRO A 257 4.07 -9.37 15.46
CA PRO A 257 4.41 -7.96 15.60
C PRO A 257 4.97 -7.62 16.97
N THR A 258 6.01 -6.79 17.01
CA THR A 258 6.60 -6.27 18.25
C THR A 258 6.24 -4.82 18.52
N ILE A 259 6.02 -4.06 17.45
CA ILE A 259 5.61 -2.65 17.52
C ILE A 259 4.13 -2.55 17.92
N PRO A 260 3.74 -1.56 18.75
CA PRO A 260 2.33 -1.37 19.07
C PRO A 260 1.53 -0.89 17.85
N ASP A 261 0.22 -1.16 17.88
CA ASP A 261 -0.70 -0.57 16.93
C ASP A 261 -0.67 0.95 17.05
N ILE A 262 -0.80 1.65 15.92
CA ILE A 262 -0.67 3.11 15.88
C ILE A 262 -2.00 3.79 15.58
N GLY A 263 -2.67 3.39 14.50
CA GLY A 263 -3.89 4.03 14.07
C GLY A 263 -4.18 3.85 12.59
N ILE A 264 -5.06 4.72 12.09
CA ILE A 264 -5.45 4.75 10.67
C ILE A 264 -5.14 6.13 10.12
N LEU A 265 -4.53 6.17 8.93
CA LEU A 265 -4.27 7.39 8.18
C LEU A 265 -5.09 7.39 6.89
N ALA A 266 -5.50 8.58 6.46
CA ALA A 266 -6.24 8.77 5.21
C ALA A 266 -5.78 10.04 4.49
N SER A 267 -5.58 9.95 3.19
CA SER A 267 -5.16 11.10 2.37
C SER A 267 -5.53 10.89 0.90
N THR A 268 -5.64 11.99 0.17
CA THR A 268 -5.71 11.96 -1.30
C THR A 268 -4.32 11.97 -1.94
N ASP A 269 -3.25 12.05 -1.14
CA ASP A 269 -1.87 12.15 -1.60
C ASP A 269 -1.08 10.89 -1.22
N LEU A 270 -0.64 10.16 -2.23
CA LEU A 270 0.05 8.87 -2.05
C LEU A 270 1.39 9.01 -1.33
N LEU A 271 2.22 9.95 -1.75
CA LEU A 271 3.53 10.16 -1.12
C LEU A 271 3.38 10.64 0.32
N ALA A 272 2.47 11.57 0.56
CA ALA A 272 2.25 12.13 1.89
C ALA A 272 1.79 11.06 2.89
N ILE A 273 0.86 10.18 2.50
CA ILE A 273 0.35 9.17 3.43
C ILE A 273 1.42 8.12 3.76
N ASP A 274 2.19 7.66 2.80
CA ASP A 274 3.24 6.69 3.05
C ASP A 274 4.40 7.32 3.85
N GLN A 275 4.75 8.58 3.57
CA GLN A 275 5.71 9.32 4.37
C GLN A 275 5.24 9.46 5.83
N ALA A 276 4.01 9.88 6.04
CA ALA A 276 3.44 10.03 7.38
C ALA A 276 3.41 8.69 8.13
N SER A 277 3.07 7.61 7.45
CA SER A 277 3.06 6.26 8.03
C SER A 277 4.46 5.84 8.49
N ILE A 278 5.48 6.06 7.69
CA ILE A 278 6.88 5.80 8.04
C ILE A 278 7.30 6.65 9.24
N ASP A 279 6.98 7.95 9.24
CA ASP A 279 7.33 8.84 10.35
C ASP A 279 6.71 8.36 11.67
N LEU A 280 5.46 7.91 11.64
CA LEU A 280 4.78 7.37 12.83
C LEU A 280 5.41 6.05 13.31
N VAL A 281 5.81 5.18 12.41
CA VAL A 281 6.51 3.92 12.76
C VAL A 281 7.84 4.24 13.45
N TYR A 282 8.61 5.17 12.91
CA TYR A 282 9.92 5.56 13.48
C TYR A 282 9.80 6.21 14.86
N ALA A 283 8.63 6.79 15.17
CA ALA A 283 8.37 7.42 16.45
C ALA A 283 7.94 6.45 17.57
N GLN A 284 7.66 5.19 17.23
CA GLN A 284 7.13 4.24 18.22
C GLN A 284 8.22 3.56 19.06
N PRO A 285 7.90 3.17 20.30
CA PRO A 285 8.72 2.21 21.04
C PRO A 285 8.66 0.83 20.39
N ASN A 286 9.66 -0.01 20.64
CA ASN A 286 9.72 -1.40 20.18
C ASN A 286 9.61 -1.55 18.65
N ASN A 287 10.17 -0.59 17.93
CA ASN A 287 10.13 -0.55 16.45
C ASN A 287 11.40 -1.11 15.79
N GLN A 288 12.37 -1.62 16.57
CA GLN A 288 13.72 -1.93 16.09
C GLN A 288 13.72 -2.99 14.97
N ASP A 289 12.93 -4.03 15.10
CA ASP A 289 12.87 -5.09 14.10
C ASP A 289 12.23 -4.60 12.78
N LEU A 290 11.19 -3.77 12.88
CA LEU A 290 10.54 -3.19 11.68
C LEU A 290 11.45 -2.17 10.99
N ILE A 291 12.13 -1.32 11.75
CA ILE A 291 13.13 -0.38 11.20
C ILE A 291 14.27 -1.14 10.53
N GLU A 292 14.78 -2.19 11.16
CA GLU A 292 15.83 -3.04 10.57
C GLU A 292 15.37 -3.64 9.24
N ARG A 293 14.16 -4.16 9.18
CA ARG A 293 13.58 -4.70 7.95
C ARG A 293 13.49 -3.61 6.88
N ILE A 294 12.96 -2.44 7.21
CA ILE A 294 12.82 -1.32 6.27
C ILE A 294 14.18 -0.90 5.72
N GLU A 295 15.16 -0.68 6.60
CA GLU A 295 16.45 -0.12 6.20
C GLU A 295 17.33 -1.15 5.49
N SER A 296 17.36 -2.39 5.94
CA SER A 296 18.17 -3.45 5.32
C SER A 296 17.74 -3.76 3.88
N ARG A 297 16.47 -3.56 3.54
CA ARG A 297 15.94 -3.73 2.18
C ARG A 297 15.97 -2.44 1.37
N HIS A 298 16.52 -1.34 1.92
CA HIS A 298 16.48 -0.01 1.30
C HIS A 298 15.04 0.46 1.04
N GLY A 299 14.12 0.12 1.94
CA GLY A 299 12.68 0.39 1.79
C GLY A 299 12.35 1.87 1.69
N LEU A 300 13.13 2.74 2.34
CA LEU A 300 12.91 4.18 2.28
C LEU A 300 13.12 4.77 0.88
N HIS A 301 13.79 4.04 -0.01
CA HIS A 301 13.91 4.44 -1.41
C HIS A 301 12.56 4.44 -2.15
N GLN A 302 11.54 3.77 -1.63
CA GLN A 302 10.18 3.90 -2.14
C GLN A 302 9.71 5.36 -2.11
N LEU A 303 9.98 6.07 -1.00
CA LEU A 303 9.61 7.48 -0.85
C LEU A 303 10.42 8.38 -1.79
N THR A 304 11.71 8.12 -1.91
CA THR A 304 12.60 8.85 -2.82
C THR A 304 12.14 8.68 -4.28
N ALA A 305 11.83 7.47 -4.69
CA ALA A 305 11.37 7.18 -6.04
C ALA A 305 10.03 7.87 -6.36
N MET A 306 9.09 7.86 -5.42
CA MET A 306 7.83 8.58 -5.57
C MET A 306 8.04 10.09 -5.70
N ARG A 307 8.92 10.67 -4.89
CA ARG A 307 9.25 12.08 -4.96
C ARG A 307 9.85 12.44 -6.31
N ASP A 308 10.80 11.66 -6.79
CA ASP A 308 11.49 11.92 -8.06
C ASP A 308 10.52 11.84 -9.25
N LEU A 309 9.51 10.99 -9.17
CA LEU A 309 8.43 10.86 -10.15
C LEU A 309 7.28 11.86 -9.93
N LYS A 310 7.38 12.72 -8.92
CA LYS A 310 6.35 13.71 -8.58
C LYS A 310 4.97 13.09 -8.32
N MET A 311 4.96 11.99 -7.57
CA MET A 311 3.74 11.22 -7.27
C MET A 311 2.99 11.74 -6.05
N GLY A 312 3.33 12.90 -5.53
CA GLY A 312 2.68 13.54 -4.40
C GLY A 312 3.57 14.55 -3.72
N ASN A 313 3.10 15.02 -2.57
CA ASN A 313 3.75 16.06 -1.80
C ASN A 313 4.62 15.43 -0.70
N PRO A 314 5.94 15.69 -0.67
CA PRO A 314 6.78 15.21 0.42
C PRO A 314 6.51 15.90 1.76
N GLN A 315 5.84 17.04 1.75
CA GLN A 315 5.44 17.76 2.97
C GLN A 315 3.96 17.55 3.26
N TYR A 316 3.65 17.25 4.50
CA TYR A 316 2.28 17.01 4.93
C TYR A 316 2.00 17.66 6.29
N GLU A 317 0.72 17.86 6.54
CA GLU A 317 0.17 18.20 7.84
C GLU A 317 -0.62 16.99 8.35
N LEU A 318 -0.26 16.49 9.52
CA LEU A 318 -1.01 15.41 10.17
C LEU A 318 -2.14 16.01 10.99
N ILE A 319 -3.38 15.67 10.63
CA ILE A 319 -4.59 16.20 11.27
C ILE A 319 -5.28 15.05 12.02
N SER A 320 -5.20 15.07 13.34
CA SER A 320 -5.89 14.08 14.16
C SER A 320 -7.39 14.41 14.24
N ILE A 321 -8.23 13.38 14.15
CA ILE A 321 -9.67 13.50 14.29
C ILE A 321 -10.17 13.11 15.69
N ASN A 322 -9.26 12.74 16.60
CA ASN A 322 -9.57 12.39 17.99
C ASN A 322 -8.42 12.71 18.95
#